data_547e8fa960003d6cc0725cc2ad45ea70
#
_entry.id   547e8fa960003d6cc0725cc2ad45ea70
#
_cell.length_a   1.000
_cell.length_b   1.000
_cell.length_c   1.000
_cell.angle_alpha   90.00
_cell.angle_beta   90.00
_cell.angle_gamma   90.00
#
_symmetry.space_group_name_H-M   'P 1'
#
loop_
_entity.id
_entity.type
_entity.pdbx_description
1 polymer ?
#
loop_
_entity_poly.entity_id
_entity_poly.type
_entity_poly.pdbx_seq_one_letter_code
_entity_poly.pdbx_strand_id
1 'polypeptide(L)'
;MLSYFLQPKVSVKLRRLGSKNDGGYFVPKKIIPLTENLICFGLGFNWDFEKDFLKYNKFCKLITYDHTVTYFSLIKNFFQNLFFSIRYRKEPEKIFKLIDYFLFFYGYRAIHKKNKIGYTNIKKQKQIDLDKVLKNKKKIFLKIDIESDEYKILDKIIKYQKDILCLVIEFHKIGDNLKKLKKFYKKFKLVNCNTCPNNSSGLDNKNNTKTIEVTFINKIFFKKDDYQKKIVSKCSINNPYKKKIILNYNKS
;
A
#
# COMPACT_ATOMS: atom_id res chain seq x y z
N MET A 1 -21.99 0.58 -2.58
CA MET A 1 -21.75 1.92 -2.00
C MET A 1 -20.69 1.85 -0.91
N LEU A 2 -19.99 2.95 -0.60
CA LEU A 2 -19.01 3.00 0.49
C LEU A 2 -19.61 3.68 1.72
N SER A 3 -19.21 3.25 2.91
CA SER A 3 -19.56 3.95 4.15
C SER A 3 -19.06 5.39 4.15
N TYR A 4 -19.85 6.33 4.65
CA TYR A 4 -19.54 7.76 4.68
C TYR A 4 -18.22 8.09 5.40
N PHE A 5 -17.84 7.34 6.42
CA PHE A 5 -16.57 7.56 7.13
C PHE A 5 -15.32 7.27 6.28
N LEU A 6 -15.46 6.52 5.18
CA LEU A 6 -14.40 6.27 4.20
C LEU A 6 -14.20 7.46 3.23
N GLN A 7 -14.99 8.53 3.39
CA GLN A 7 -14.89 9.71 2.56
C GLN A 7 -13.72 10.61 3.01
N PRO A 8 -12.78 10.94 2.11
CA PRO A 8 -11.77 11.95 2.40
C PRO A 8 -12.41 13.34 2.59
N LYS A 9 -12.24 13.93 3.77
CA LYS A 9 -12.80 15.26 4.11
C LYS A 9 -11.79 16.40 3.97
N VAL A 10 -10.55 16.06 3.68
CA VAL A 10 -9.47 17.01 3.46
C VAL A 10 -8.66 16.59 2.25
N SER A 11 -8.01 17.56 1.62
CA SER A 11 -7.06 17.28 0.55
C SER A 11 -5.69 17.85 0.87
N VAL A 12 -4.68 17.19 0.33
CA VAL A 12 -3.29 17.64 0.32
C VAL A 12 -2.75 17.42 -1.09
N LYS A 13 -1.66 18.09 -1.44
CA LYS A 13 -1.01 17.85 -2.74
C LYS A 13 -0.48 16.42 -2.78
N LEU A 14 -1.09 15.59 -3.64
CA LEU A 14 -0.72 14.19 -3.83
C LEU A 14 0.22 14.01 -5.04
N ARG A 15 1.00 12.94 -5.01
CA ARG A 15 1.75 12.39 -6.13
C ARG A 15 1.45 10.90 -6.21
N ARG A 16 1.21 10.39 -7.41
CA ARG A 16 1.14 8.96 -7.63
C ARG A 16 2.56 8.43 -7.80
N LEU A 17 2.91 7.39 -7.05
CA LEU A 17 4.14 6.62 -7.14
C LEU A 17 3.82 5.20 -7.53
N GLY A 18 4.73 4.56 -8.25
CA GLY A 18 4.59 3.19 -8.71
C GLY A 18 3.91 3.07 -10.07
N SER A 19 3.59 1.84 -10.43
CA SER A 19 3.04 1.45 -11.71
C SER A 19 1.75 2.21 -12.07
N LYS A 20 1.56 2.48 -13.35
CA LYS A 20 0.32 3.06 -13.87
C LYS A 20 -0.88 2.10 -13.79
N ASN A 21 -0.61 0.82 -13.67
CA ASN A 21 -1.60 -0.23 -13.47
C ASN A 21 -1.79 -0.51 -11.97
N ASP A 22 -1.59 -1.75 -11.58
CA ASP A 22 -1.61 -2.20 -10.20
C ASP A 22 -0.30 -1.84 -9.47
N GLY A 23 -0.37 -1.63 -8.15
CA GLY A 23 0.81 -1.29 -7.33
C GLY A 23 1.24 0.18 -7.38
N GLY A 24 0.36 1.08 -7.83
CA GLY A 24 0.61 2.51 -7.75
C GLY A 24 -0.28 3.20 -6.73
N TYR A 25 0.31 4.02 -5.84
CA TYR A 25 -0.39 4.67 -4.73
C TYR A 25 -0.23 6.18 -4.75
N PHE A 26 -1.28 6.88 -4.28
CA PHE A 26 -1.24 8.32 -4.09
C PHE A 26 -0.62 8.69 -2.74
N VAL A 27 0.47 9.44 -2.78
CA VAL A 27 1.28 9.82 -1.62
C VAL A 27 1.29 11.34 -1.47
N PRO A 28 1.13 11.88 -0.25
CA PRO A 28 1.28 13.30 -0.01
C PRO A 28 2.70 13.76 -0.31
N LYS A 29 2.85 14.74 -1.22
CA LYS A 29 4.17 15.20 -1.69
C LYS A 29 5.09 15.65 -0.55
N LYS A 30 4.53 16.33 0.47
CA LYS A 30 5.27 16.84 1.63
C LYS A 30 5.85 15.73 2.53
N ILE A 31 5.24 14.52 2.52
CA ILE A 31 5.68 13.41 3.38
C ILE A 31 6.96 12.76 2.84
N ILE A 32 7.10 12.68 1.53
CA ILE A 32 8.21 11.93 0.92
C ILE A 32 9.58 12.38 1.48
N PRO A 33 9.97 13.67 1.44
CA PRO A 33 11.27 14.11 1.94
C PRO A 33 11.43 14.00 3.46
N LEU A 34 10.34 13.93 4.22
CA LEU A 34 10.37 13.81 5.69
C LEU A 34 10.54 12.37 6.17
N THR A 35 10.35 11.39 5.28
CA THR A 35 10.41 9.97 5.61
C THR A 35 11.84 9.49 5.76
N GLU A 36 12.18 8.91 6.91
CA GLU A 36 13.47 8.26 7.16
C GLU A 36 13.39 6.75 6.87
N ASN A 37 12.24 6.14 7.17
CA ASN A 37 12.03 4.71 7.03
C ASN A 37 10.79 4.44 6.18
N LEU A 38 10.97 3.93 4.96
CA LEU A 38 9.90 3.34 4.16
C LEU A 38 9.81 1.86 4.51
N ILE A 39 8.67 1.46 5.08
CA ILE A 39 8.41 0.07 5.45
C ILE A 39 7.24 -0.42 4.64
N CYS A 40 7.42 -1.51 3.88
CA CYS A 40 6.41 -2.07 3.00
C CYS A 40 6.07 -3.50 3.41
N PHE A 41 4.78 -3.79 3.51
CA PHE A 41 4.24 -5.13 3.70
C PHE A 41 3.48 -5.54 2.45
N GLY A 42 3.89 -6.66 1.84
CA GLY A 42 3.47 -7.06 0.50
C GLY A 42 4.26 -6.33 -0.58
N LEU A 43 5.13 -7.09 -1.25
CA LEU A 43 5.95 -6.62 -2.36
C LEU A 43 5.37 -7.09 -3.69
N GLY A 44 4.94 -8.37 -3.74
CA GLY A 44 4.55 -9.02 -4.97
C GLY A 44 5.69 -9.04 -5.99
N PHE A 45 5.33 -9.11 -7.26
CA PHE A 45 6.29 -8.99 -8.37
C PHE A 45 6.34 -7.57 -8.95
N ASN A 46 5.96 -6.56 -8.15
CA ASN A 46 5.98 -5.16 -8.57
C ASN A 46 6.47 -4.25 -7.44
N TRP A 47 7.68 -3.73 -7.59
CA TRP A 47 8.34 -2.80 -6.64
C TRP A 47 8.57 -1.41 -7.24
N ASP A 48 7.77 -1.04 -8.22
CA ASP A 48 7.86 0.27 -8.87
C ASP A 48 7.53 1.42 -7.89
N PHE A 49 6.62 1.17 -6.92
CA PHE A 49 6.31 2.13 -5.85
C PHE A 49 7.53 2.41 -4.99
N GLU A 50 8.21 1.37 -4.56
CA GLU A 50 9.41 1.44 -3.74
C GLU A 50 10.56 2.16 -4.46
N LYS A 51 10.75 1.85 -5.74
CA LYS A 51 11.73 2.54 -6.61
C LYS A 51 11.43 4.02 -6.73
N ASP A 52 10.21 4.37 -7.07
CA ASP A 52 9.80 5.76 -7.22
C ASP A 52 9.95 6.52 -5.90
N PHE A 53 9.58 5.91 -4.78
CA PHE A 53 9.74 6.55 -3.48
C PHE A 53 11.21 6.87 -3.18
N LEU A 54 12.12 5.91 -3.36
CA LEU A 54 13.55 6.10 -3.15
C LEU A 54 14.19 7.08 -4.14
N LYS A 55 13.64 7.21 -5.35
CA LYS A 55 14.04 8.23 -6.33
C LYS A 55 13.77 9.64 -5.83
N TYR A 56 12.61 9.86 -5.16
CA TYR A 56 12.24 11.16 -4.61
C TYR A 56 12.80 11.44 -3.22
N ASN A 57 13.27 10.40 -2.50
CA ASN A 57 13.94 10.57 -1.20
C ASN A 57 15.20 9.70 -1.16
N LYS A 58 16.34 10.32 -1.46
CA LYS A 58 17.65 9.65 -1.51
C LYS A 58 18.19 9.21 -0.14
N PHE A 59 17.65 9.76 0.94
CA PHE A 59 18.10 9.46 2.32
C PHE A 59 17.23 8.41 3.02
N CYS A 60 16.10 8.07 2.45
CA CYS A 60 15.18 7.08 3.00
C CYS A 60 15.77 5.66 2.92
N LYS A 61 15.61 4.88 4.00
CA LYS A 61 15.89 3.45 4.04
C LYS A 61 14.61 2.68 3.78
N LEU A 62 14.67 1.69 2.88
CA LEU A 62 13.56 0.81 2.55
C LEU A 62 13.75 -0.56 3.18
N ILE A 63 12.70 -1.05 3.85
CA ILE A 63 12.61 -2.45 4.26
C ILE A 63 11.26 -2.99 3.80
N THR A 64 11.28 -3.99 2.94
CA THR A 64 10.07 -4.70 2.51
C THR A 64 9.97 -6.06 3.21
N TYR A 65 8.74 -6.48 3.47
CA TYR A 65 8.42 -7.78 4.05
C TYR A 65 7.42 -8.50 3.16
N ASP A 66 7.88 -9.60 2.56
CA ASP A 66 7.03 -10.47 1.76
C ASP A 66 7.60 -11.89 1.75
N HIS A 67 6.82 -12.85 2.23
CA HIS A 67 7.23 -14.25 2.28
C HIS A 67 6.98 -15.00 0.97
N THR A 68 6.19 -14.44 0.07
CA THR A 68 5.80 -15.07 -1.21
C THR A 68 6.86 -14.87 -2.29
N VAL A 69 7.59 -13.74 -2.23
CA VAL A 69 8.67 -13.42 -3.16
C VAL A 69 9.96 -14.11 -2.70
N THR A 70 10.20 -15.30 -3.23
CA THR A 70 11.41 -16.11 -2.99
C THR A 70 12.25 -16.19 -4.25
N TYR A 71 13.49 -16.68 -4.15
CA TYR A 71 14.31 -16.93 -5.35
C TYR A 71 13.62 -17.90 -6.31
N PHE A 72 13.02 -18.95 -5.78
CA PHE A 72 12.27 -19.91 -6.59
C PHE A 72 11.07 -19.25 -7.30
N SER A 73 10.29 -18.43 -6.59
CA SER A 73 9.14 -17.74 -7.20
C SER A 73 9.58 -16.71 -8.25
N LEU A 74 10.72 -16.04 -8.06
CA LEU A 74 11.30 -15.12 -9.05
C LEU A 74 11.75 -15.86 -10.32
N ILE A 75 12.44 -16.99 -10.17
CA ILE A 75 12.88 -17.84 -11.30
C ILE A 75 11.65 -18.40 -12.04
N LYS A 76 10.65 -18.92 -11.31
CA LYS A 76 9.39 -19.39 -11.91
C LYS A 76 8.70 -18.27 -12.69
N ASN A 77 8.59 -17.07 -12.11
CA ASN A 77 8.00 -15.91 -12.77
C ASN A 77 8.78 -15.51 -14.03
N PHE A 78 10.12 -15.56 -14.00
CA PHE A 78 10.95 -15.31 -15.16
C PHE A 78 10.63 -16.25 -16.32
N PHE A 79 10.60 -17.58 -16.08
CA PHE A 79 10.28 -18.55 -17.12
C PHE A 79 8.85 -18.42 -17.64
N GLN A 80 7.89 -18.13 -16.76
CA GLN A 80 6.52 -17.85 -17.17
C GLN A 80 6.44 -16.64 -18.10
N ASN A 81 7.08 -15.53 -17.72
CA ASN A 81 7.09 -14.31 -18.54
C ASN A 81 7.84 -14.54 -19.86
N LEU A 82 8.94 -15.28 -19.86
CA LEU A 82 9.68 -15.65 -21.07
C LEU A 82 8.77 -16.44 -22.04
N PHE A 83 8.09 -17.47 -21.54
CA PHE A 83 7.15 -18.27 -22.32
C PHE A 83 6.02 -17.40 -22.90
N PHE A 84 5.39 -16.53 -22.08
CA PHE A 84 4.34 -15.64 -22.53
C PHE A 84 4.83 -14.61 -23.55
N SER A 85 6.02 -14.07 -23.35
CA SER A 85 6.60 -13.10 -24.31
C SER A 85 6.90 -13.74 -25.67
N ILE A 86 7.44 -14.96 -25.69
CA ILE A 86 7.68 -15.71 -26.92
C ILE A 86 6.35 -16.07 -27.60
N ARG A 87 5.39 -16.63 -26.83
CA ARG A 87 4.12 -17.14 -27.38
C ARG A 87 3.18 -16.05 -27.87
N TYR A 88 3.13 -14.90 -27.14
CA TYR A 88 2.14 -13.85 -27.39
C TYR A 88 2.77 -12.51 -27.82
N ARG A 89 4.08 -12.40 -27.90
CA ARG A 89 4.84 -11.17 -28.23
C ARG A 89 4.43 -9.96 -27.39
N LYS A 90 4.11 -10.19 -26.09
CA LYS A 90 3.65 -9.18 -25.16
C LYS A 90 4.58 -9.06 -23.95
N GLU A 91 4.69 -7.83 -23.42
CA GLU A 91 5.32 -7.49 -22.14
C GLU A 91 6.76 -8.02 -21.95
N PRO A 92 7.68 -7.82 -22.93
CA PRO A 92 9.07 -8.29 -22.84
C PRO A 92 9.81 -7.71 -21.62
N GLU A 93 9.38 -6.54 -21.13
CA GLU A 93 9.95 -5.90 -19.93
C GLU A 93 9.78 -6.72 -18.66
N LYS A 94 8.80 -7.61 -18.59
CA LYS A 94 8.60 -8.51 -17.45
C LYS A 94 9.68 -9.58 -17.33
N ILE A 95 10.36 -9.92 -18.41
CA ILE A 95 11.49 -10.87 -18.41
C ILE A 95 12.63 -10.33 -17.55
N PHE A 96 12.86 -9.02 -17.59
CA PHE A 96 13.95 -8.38 -16.85
C PHE A 96 13.68 -8.20 -15.35
N LYS A 97 12.49 -8.53 -14.86
CA LYS A 97 12.12 -8.38 -13.44
C LYS A 97 13.05 -9.15 -12.49
N LEU A 98 13.59 -10.30 -12.90
CA LEU A 98 14.54 -11.07 -12.09
C LEU A 98 15.84 -10.28 -11.86
N ILE A 99 16.43 -9.74 -12.92
CA ILE A 99 17.65 -8.94 -12.86
C ILE A 99 17.39 -7.64 -12.07
N ASP A 100 16.28 -6.98 -12.39
CA ASP A 100 15.85 -5.76 -11.73
C ASP A 100 15.65 -5.94 -10.21
N TYR A 101 15.13 -7.10 -9.77
CA TYR A 101 15.04 -7.42 -8.35
C TYR A 101 16.41 -7.44 -7.68
N PHE A 102 17.38 -8.14 -8.25
CA PHE A 102 18.72 -8.22 -7.68
C PHE A 102 19.41 -6.85 -7.65
N LEU A 103 19.35 -6.10 -8.74
CA LEU A 103 19.93 -4.77 -8.81
C LEU A 103 19.31 -3.82 -7.77
N PHE A 104 18.01 -3.90 -7.54
CA PHE A 104 17.31 -3.01 -6.61
C PHE A 104 17.54 -3.40 -5.15
N PHE A 105 17.46 -4.71 -4.80
CA PHE A 105 17.56 -5.18 -3.42
C PHE A 105 18.98 -5.59 -2.98
N TYR A 106 19.95 -5.53 -3.87
CA TYR A 106 21.35 -5.78 -3.51
C TYR A 106 22.03 -4.55 -2.88
N GLY A 107 21.42 -3.39 -3.00
CA GLY A 107 21.91 -2.14 -2.43
C GLY A 107 21.62 -2.01 -0.92
N TYR A 108 22.46 -1.24 -0.22
CA TYR A 108 22.32 -1.00 1.23
C TYR A 108 21.07 -0.22 1.65
N ARG A 109 20.37 0.42 0.69
CA ARG A 109 19.19 1.25 0.95
C ARG A 109 17.86 0.49 0.88
N ALA A 110 17.82 -0.62 0.17
CA ALA A 110 16.62 -1.43 -0.03
C ALA A 110 16.88 -2.87 0.43
N ILE A 111 16.11 -3.32 1.40
CA ILE A 111 16.23 -4.67 1.97
C ILE A 111 14.90 -5.38 1.83
N HIS A 112 14.93 -6.58 1.25
CA HIS A 112 13.77 -7.47 1.24
C HIS A 112 13.94 -8.59 2.28
N LYS A 113 13.00 -8.68 3.22
CA LYS A 113 12.89 -9.73 4.23
C LYS A 113 11.77 -10.70 3.87
N LYS A 114 12.10 -11.96 3.68
CA LYS A 114 11.18 -13.04 3.29
C LYS A 114 10.32 -13.51 4.47
N ASN A 115 9.64 -12.56 5.11
CA ASN A 115 8.79 -12.79 6.27
C ASN A 115 7.38 -12.31 6.01
N LYS A 116 6.40 -13.03 6.54
CA LYS A 116 5.03 -12.56 6.71
C LYS A 116 4.96 -11.61 7.93
N ILE A 117 4.16 -10.57 7.83
CA ILE A 117 3.88 -9.70 8.98
C ILE A 117 2.63 -10.19 9.71
N GLY A 118 2.68 -10.19 11.02
CA GLY A 118 1.55 -10.60 11.84
C GLY A 118 1.54 -9.98 13.23
N TYR A 119 0.60 -10.41 14.05
CA TYR A 119 0.43 -9.92 15.41
C TYR A 119 1.47 -10.51 16.38
N THR A 120 1.95 -11.71 16.10
CA THR A 120 2.93 -12.45 16.90
C THR A 120 4.00 -13.08 16.00
N ASN A 121 5.10 -13.57 16.61
CA ASN A 121 6.08 -14.36 15.87
C ASN A 121 5.61 -15.82 15.76
N ILE A 122 5.63 -16.35 14.55
CA ILE A 122 5.37 -17.78 14.28
C ILE A 122 6.47 -18.30 13.36
N LYS A 123 7.47 -19.00 13.93
CA LYS A 123 8.66 -19.47 13.18
C LYS A 123 8.31 -20.36 12.00
N LYS A 124 7.40 -21.35 12.16
CA LYS A 124 6.97 -22.26 11.08
C LYS A 124 6.38 -21.52 9.87
N GLN A 125 5.72 -20.38 10.09
CA GLN A 125 5.11 -19.55 9.05
C GLN A 125 6.03 -18.40 8.59
N LYS A 126 7.27 -18.32 9.08
CA LYS A 126 8.17 -17.18 8.87
C LYS A 126 7.51 -15.84 9.21
N GLN A 127 6.55 -15.85 10.14
CA GLN A 127 5.84 -14.65 10.58
C GLN A 127 6.64 -13.90 11.63
N ILE A 128 6.78 -12.61 11.42
CA ILE A 128 7.43 -11.68 12.34
C ILE A 128 6.39 -10.74 12.96
N ASP A 129 6.56 -10.46 14.24
CA ASP A 129 5.72 -9.52 14.97
C ASP A 129 5.96 -8.08 14.48
N LEU A 130 4.86 -7.33 14.24
CA LEU A 130 4.92 -5.94 13.85
C LEU A 130 5.68 -5.06 14.87
N ASP A 131 5.58 -5.35 16.17
CA ASP A 131 6.33 -4.62 17.19
C ASP A 131 7.84 -4.71 16.96
N LYS A 132 8.37 -5.86 16.55
CA LYS A 132 9.80 -6.01 16.20
C LYS A 132 10.20 -5.20 14.97
N VAL A 133 9.27 -5.00 14.06
CA VAL A 133 9.51 -4.25 12.82
C VAL A 133 9.53 -2.75 13.06
N LEU A 134 8.60 -2.23 13.87
CA LEU A 134 8.42 -0.79 14.08
C LEU A 134 9.21 -0.23 15.25
N LYS A 135 9.62 -1.07 16.21
CA LYS A 135 10.38 -0.64 17.40
C LYS A 135 11.63 0.15 17.01
N ASN A 136 11.87 1.26 17.71
CA ASN A 136 13.02 2.17 17.53
C ASN A 136 13.13 2.83 16.14
N LYS A 137 12.07 2.83 15.34
CA LYS A 137 12.02 3.56 14.08
C LYS A 137 11.17 4.81 14.22
N LYS A 138 11.58 5.86 13.54
CA LYS A 138 10.93 7.17 13.52
C LYS A 138 10.65 7.60 12.10
N LYS A 139 9.75 8.59 11.93
CA LYS A 139 9.39 9.15 10.62
C LYS A 139 9.11 8.08 9.58
N ILE A 140 8.26 7.13 9.95
CA ILE A 140 7.91 5.97 9.16
C ILE A 140 6.87 6.35 8.11
N PHE A 141 7.11 5.95 6.86
CA PHE A 141 6.06 5.76 5.86
C PHE A 141 5.75 4.27 5.76
N LEU A 142 4.48 3.90 5.89
CA LEU A 142 4.05 2.51 5.90
C LEU A 142 3.18 2.20 4.68
N LYS A 143 3.59 1.24 3.85
CA LYS A 143 2.76 0.64 2.78
C LYS A 143 2.30 -0.72 3.23
N ILE A 144 1.00 -1.02 3.08
CA ILE A 144 0.40 -2.28 3.51
C ILE A 144 -0.52 -2.81 2.41
N ASP A 145 -0.18 -3.99 1.92
CA ASP A 145 -0.96 -4.75 0.95
C ASP A 145 -0.67 -6.24 1.18
N ILE A 146 -1.43 -6.88 2.07
CA ILE A 146 -1.18 -8.22 2.61
C ILE A 146 -2.41 -9.14 2.58
N GLU A 147 -3.24 -8.96 1.56
CA GLU A 147 -4.30 -9.90 1.18
C GLU A 147 -5.23 -10.33 2.32
N SER A 148 -5.86 -9.34 2.97
CA SER A 148 -6.83 -9.46 4.08
C SER A 148 -6.25 -9.61 5.50
N ASP A 149 -4.94 -9.66 5.67
CA ASP A 149 -4.31 -9.68 7.01
C ASP A 149 -4.12 -8.27 7.61
N GLU A 150 -4.47 -7.19 6.86
CA GLU A 150 -4.34 -5.79 7.29
C GLU A 150 -5.05 -5.54 8.62
N TYR A 151 -6.24 -6.12 8.78
CA TYR A 151 -7.09 -5.93 9.97
C TYR A 151 -6.53 -6.53 11.25
N LYS A 152 -5.62 -7.50 11.13
CA LYS A 152 -4.98 -8.15 12.28
C LYS A 152 -3.93 -7.27 12.94
N ILE A 153 -3.39 -6.29 12.21
CA ILE A 153 -2.27 -5.47 12.67
C ILE A 153 -2.65 -4.02 12.97
N LEU A 154 -3.90 -3.60 12.73
CA LEU A 154 -4.33 -2.20 12.90
C LEU A 154 -4.13 -1.65 14.30
N ASP A 155 -4.43 -2.44 15.34
CA ASP A 155 -4.26 -1.99 16.73
C ASP A 155 -2.78 -1.75 17.08
N LYS A 156 -1.87 -2.58 16.56
CA LYS A 156 -0.43 -2.35 16.71
C LYS A 156 0.05 -1.13 15.94
N ILE A 157 -0.48 -0.87 14.74
CA ILE A 157 -0.18 0.35 13.99
C ILE A 157 -0.59 1.59 14.81
N ILE A 158 -1.75 1.55 15.46
CA ILE A 158 -2.21 2.64 16.33
C ILE A 158 -1.23 2.88 17.49
N LYS A 159 -0.65 1.84 18.08
CA LYS A 159 0.35 1.95 19.14
C LYS A 159 1.57 2.77 18.71
N TYR A 160 1.99 2.62 17.44
CA TYR A 160 3.13 3.36 16.87
C TYR A 160 2.74 4.65 16.16
N GLN A 161 1.53 5.17 16.39
CA GLN A 161 1.02 6.37 15.72
C GLN A 161 2.01 7.55 15.78
N LYS A 162 2.70 7.75 16.91
CA LYS A 162 3.64 8.88 17.09
C LYS A 162 4.85 8.84 16.14
N ASP A 163 5.19 7.65 15.63
CA ASP A 163 6.37 7.42 14.80
C ASP A 163 6.04 7.34 13.31
N ILE A 164 4.75 7.17 12.97
CA ILE A 164 4.27 7.00 11.60
C ILE A 164 3.79 8.35 11.06
N LEU A 165 4.41 8.81 9.96
CA LEU A 165 4.02 10.03 9.24
C LEU A 165 2.79 9.82 8.37
N CYS A 166 2.78 8.71 7.63
CA CYS A 166 1.79 8.41 6.61
C CYS A 166 1.65 6.90 6.40
N LEU A 167 0.47 6.50 5.94
CA LEU A 167 0.19 5.13 5.54
C LEU A 167 -0.51 5.12 4.18
N VAL A 168 -0.15 4.17 3.32
CA VAL A 168 -0.98 3.71 2.21
C VAL A 168 -1.35 2.27 2.48
N ILE A 169 -2.64 1.96 2.40
CA ILE A 169 -3.17 0.63 2.73
C ILE A 169 -4.14 0.20 1.65
N GLU A 170 -3.95 -1.00 1.13
CA GLU A 170 -4.97 -1.70 0.38
C GLU A 170 -5.78 -2.56 1.34
N PHE A 171 -7.05 -2.22 1.54
CA PHE A 171 -7.95 -2.97 2.38
C PHE A 171 -8.79 -3.91 1.55
N HIS A 172 -8.73 -5.20 1.88
CA HIS A 172 -9.53 -6.25 1.28
C HIS A 172 -10.77 -6.57 2.14
N LYS A 173 -11.83 -7.16 1.54
CA LYS A 173 -13.05 -7.62 2.25
C LYS A 173 -13.62 -6.56 3.19
N ILE A 174 -13.83 -5.36 2.70
CA ILE A 174 -14.20 -4.19 3.50
C ILE A 174 -15.50 -4.39 4.25
N GLY A 175 -16.52 -4.95 3.59
CA GLY A 175 -17.85 -5.14 4.16
C GLY A 175 -17.84 -5.83 5.52
N ASP A 176 -17.00 -6.84 5.68
CA ASP A 176 -16.89 -7.64 6.90
C ASP A 176 -16.11 -6.93 8.03
N ASN A 177 -15.36 -5.89 7.71
CA ASN A 177 -14.39 -5.27 8.62
C ASN A 177 -14.66 -3.79 8.93
N LEU A 178 -15.81 -3.24 8.57
CA LEU A 178 -16.15 -1.82 8.74
C LEU A 178 -15.99 -1.32 10.17
N LYS A 179 -16.35 -2.13 11.19
CA LYS A 179 -16.22 -1.75 12.61
C LYS A 179 -14.75 -1.53 13.02
N LYS A 180 -13.83 -2.39 12.56
CA LYS A 180 -12.38 -2.26 12.83
C LYS A 180 -11.81 -1.01 12.15
N LEU A 181 -12.22 -0.76 10.91
CA LEU A 181 -11.83 0.44 10.16
C LEU A 181 -12.27 1.72 10.88
N LYS A 182 -13.50 1.80 11.37
CA LYS A 182 -14.03 2.99 12.05
C LYS A 182 -13.17 3.41 13.24
N LYS A 183 -12.64 2.47 14.03
CA LYS A 183 -11.71 2.73 15.12
C LYS A 183 -10.39 3.32 14.61
N PHE A 184 -9.83 2.74 13.56
CA PHE A 184 -8.58 3.16 12.96
C PHE A 184 -8.65 4.58 12.37
N TYR A 185 -9.73 4.92 11.69
CA TYR A 185 -9.98 6.25 11.10
C TYR A 185 -10.05 7.41 12.12
N LYS A 186 -10.32 7.11 13.39
CA LYS A 186 -10.27 8.12 14.46
C LYS A 186 -8.84 8.61 14.73
N LYS A 187 -7.82 7.79 14.45
CA LYS A 187 -6.41 8.06 14.77
C LYS A 187 -5.64 8.73 13.64
N PHE A 188 -5.99 8.44 12.41
CA PHE A 188 -5.33 8.98 11.22
C PHE A 188 -6.30 9.81 10.37
N LYS A 189 -5.77 10.76 9.59
CA LYS A 189 -6.57 11.59 8.69
C LYS A 189 -6.56 11.00 7.28
N LEU A 190 -7.70 10.57 6.82
CA LEU A 190 -7.88 10.09 5.45
C LEU A 190 -7.78 11.25 4.46
N VAL A 191 -6.91 11.13 3.46
CA VAL A 191 -6.69 12.16 2.43
C VAL A 191 -6.95 11.65 1.02
N ASN A 192 -6.96 10.33 0.82
CA ASN A 192 -7.28 9.71 -0.46
C ASN A 192 -8.00 8.37 -0.25
N CYS A 193 -8.93 8.06 -1.14
CA CYS A 193 -9.60 6.77 -1.21
C CYS A 193 -9.95 6.46 -2.67
N ASN A 194 -9.49 5.32 -3.17
CA ASN A 194 -9.78 4.82 -4.51
C ASN A 194 -10.16 3.35 -4.46
N THR A 195 -10.86 2.88 -5.49
CA THR A 195 -11.01 1.44 -5.71
C THR A 195 -9.72 0.86 -6.25
N CYS A 196 -9.43 -0.40 -5.91
CA CYS A 196 -8.30 -1.10 -6.48
C CYS A 196 -8.50 -1.35 -7.98
N PRO A 197 -7.48 -1.10 -8.82
CA PRO A 197 -7.61 -1.22 -10.28
C PRO A 197 -7.87 -2.64 -10.78
N ASN A 198 -7.39 -3.66 -10.07
CA ASN A 198 -7.59 -5.06 -10.45
C ASN A 198 -8.97 -5.58 -10.06
N ASN A 199 -9.70 -4.81 -9.30
CA ASN A 199 -11.00 -5.21 -8.81
C ASN A 199 -12.11 -4.89 -9.81
N SER A 200 -11.97 -5.38 -11.03
CA SER A 200 -12.96 -5.19 -12.10
C SER A 200 -14.33 -5.78 -11.78
N SER A 201 -14.40 -6.71 -10.84
CA SER A 201 -15.65 -7.30 -10.32
C SER A 201 -16.08 -6.71 -8.98
N GLY A 202 -15.52 -5.67 -8.61
CA GLY A 202 -15.50 -4.73 -7.52
C GLY A 202 -16.47 -4.82 -6.38
N LEU A 203 -17.63 -5.44 -6.52
CA LEU A 203 -18.65 -5.44 -5.49
C LEU A 203 -18.80 -6.81 -4.84
N ASP A 204 -19.06 -6.82 -3.53
CA ASP A 204 -19.54 -7.99 -2.80
C ASP A 204 -21.07 -8.17 -2.96
N ASN A 205 -21.63 -9.23 -2.37
CA ASN A 205 -23.06 -9.52 -2.42
C ASN A 205 -23.93 -8.44 -1.75
N LYS A 206 -23.33 -7.51 -1.00
CA LYS A 206 -23.99 -6.37 -0.35
C LYS A 206 -23.74 -5.05 -1.09
N ASN A 207 -23.26 -5.12 -2.35
CA ASN A 207 -22.88 -3.96 -3.15
C ASN A 207 -21.80 -3.07 -2.55
N ASN A 208 -20.93 -3.59 -1.66
CA ASN A 208 -19.73 -2.90 -1.21
C ASN A 208 -18.57 -3.22 -2.14
N THR A 209 -17.64 -2.29 -2.31
CA THR A 209 -16.38 -2.62 -2.97
C THR A 209 -15.61 -3.66 -2.14
N LYS A 210 -15.04 -4.66 -2.83
CA LYS A 210 -14.22 -5.69 -2.17
C LYS A 210 -12.91 -5.13 -1.65
N THR A 211 -12.34 -4.16 -2.37
CA THR A 211 -11.01 -3.63 -2.09
C THR A 211 -10.98 -2.11 -2.28
N ILE A 212 -10.29 -1.41 -1.40
CA ILE A 212 -9.98 0.02 -1.54
C ILE A 212 -8.52 0.30 -1.22
N GLU A 213 -7.95 1.22 -1.96
CA GLU A 213 -6.67 1.86 -1.66
C GLU A 213 -6.91 3.17 -0.92
N VAL A 214 -6.31 3.31 0.24
CA VAL A 214 -6.47 4.51 1.07
C VAL A 214 -5.14 5.10 1.47
N THR A 215 -5.10 6.42 1.59
CA THR A 215 -3.95 7.15 2.09
C THR A 215 -4.33 7.92 3.34
N PHE A 216 -3.61 7.68 4.42
CA PHE A 216 -3.75 8.37 5.68
C PHE A 216 -2.52 9.19 6.02
N ILE A 217 -2.75 10.34 6.63
CA ILE A 217 -1.71 11.16 7.23
C ILE A 217 -1.90 11.16 8.75
N ASN A 218 -0.82 11.15 9.48
CA ASN A 218 -0.86 11.35 10.92
C ASN A 218 -1.17 12.80 11.25
N LYS A 219 -2.20 13.02 12.07
CA LYS A 219 -2.67 14.35 12.48
C LYS A 219 -1.62 15.14 13.24
N ILE A 220 -0.71 14.47 13.95
CA ILE A 220 0.32 15.11 14.79
C ILE A 220 1.33 15.90 13.94
N PHE A 221 1.63 15.44 12.72
CA PHE A 221 2.64 16.03 11.86
C PHE A 221 2.12 17.10 10.90
N PHE A 222 0.80 17.34 10.91
CA PHE A 222 0.18 18.32 10.02
C PHE A 222 -0.68 19.31 10.80
N LYS A 223 -0.39 20.60 10.63
CA LYS A 223 -1.22 21.69 11.13
C LYS A 223 -2.51 21.78 10.31
N LYS A 224 -3.54 22.41 10.87
CA LYS A 224 -4.84 22.57 10.20
C LYS A 224 -4.72 23.26 8.84
N ASP A 225 -3.79 24.17 8.70
CA ASP A 225 -3.54 24.96 7.48
C ASP A 225 -2.87 24.16 6.36
N ASP A 226 -2.30 22.99 6.66
CA ASP A 226 -1.77 22.07 5.64
C ASP A 226 -2.88 21.35 4.85
N TYR A 227 -4.12 21.42 5.33
CA TYR A 227 -5.25 20.73 4.74
C TYR A 227 -6.21 21.71 4.07
N GLN A 228 -6.53 21.44 2.83
CA GLN A 228 -7.65 22.10 2.16
C GLN A 228 -8.93 21.30 2.46
N LYS A 229 -10.04 22.00 2.71
CA LYS A 229 -11.35 21.35 2.84
C LYS A 229 -11.69 20.70 1.50
N LYS A 230 -11.96 19.40 1.52
CA LYS A 230 -12.37 18.64 0.34
C LYS A 230 -13.63 17.85 0.64
N ILE A 231 -14.62 18.01 -0.21
CA ILE A 231 -15.80 17.16 -0.21
C ILE A 231 -15.67 16.19 -1.39
N VAL A 232 -15.51 14.90 -1.10
CA VAL A 232 -15.45 13.86 -2.11
C VAL A 232 -16.72 13.03 -2.02
N SER A 233 -17.56 13.12 -3.02
CA SER A 233 -18.80 12.33 -3.10
C SER A 233 -18.61 10.94 -3.71
N LYS A 234 -17.47 10.73 -4.36
CA LYS A 234 -17.21 9.54 -5.20
C LYS A 234 -15.82 8.98 -4.97
N CYS A 235 -15.70 7.66 -5.08
CA CYS A 235 -14.45 6.94 -5.17
C CYS A 235 -14.27 6.43 -6.60
N SER A 236 -13.07 6.55 -7.16
CA SER A 236 -12.77 6.12 -8.53
C SER A 236 -11.68 5.07 -8.57
N ILE A 237 -11.56 4.36 -9.69
CA ILE A 237 -10.43 3.45 -9.93
C ILE A 237 -9.14 4.26 -9.97
N ASN A 238 -8.10 3.72 -9.34
CA ASN A 238 -6.75 4.28 -9.35
C ASN A 238 -6.06 4.16 -10.71
N ASN A 239 -6.36 3.10 -11.47
CA ASN A 239 -5.75 2.85 -12.77
C ASN A 239 -6.32 3.77 -13.86
N PRO A 240 -5.51 4.66 -14.48
CA PRO A 240 -5.98 5.57 -15.51
C PRO A 240 -6.36 4.89 -16.83
N TYR A 241 -5.92 3.66 -17.06
CA TYR A 241 -6.16 2.92 -18.30
C TYR A 241 -7.38 2.00 -18.26
N LYS A 242 -8.04 1.86 -17.10
CA LYS A 242 -9.24 1.04 -16.98
C LYS A 242 -10.51 1.88 -16.95
N LYS A 243 -11.63 1.28 -17.38
CA LYS A 243 -12.94 1.91 -17.31
C LYS A 243 -13.18 2.43 -15.89
N LYS A 244 -13.47 3.70 -15.77
CA LYS A 244 -13.66 4.39 -14.51
C LYS A 244 -14.92 3.87 -13.82
N ILE A 245 -14.78 3.14 -12.73
CA ILE A 245 -15.88 2.77 -11.85
C ILE A 245 -15.97 3.83 -10.75
N ILE A 246 -17.16 4.42 -10.61
CA ILE A 246 -17.40 5.46 -9.62
C ILE A 246 -18.38 4.90 -8.59
N LEU A 247 -17.94 4.84 -7.33
CA LEU A 247 -18.76 4.42 -6.20
C LEU A 247 -19.14 5.63 -5.36
N ASN A 248 -20.43 5.74 -5.04
CA ASN A 248 -20.92 6.79 -4.16
C ASN A 248 -20.76 6.38 -2.70
N TYR A 249 -20.60 7.38 -1.82
CA TYR A 249 -20.61 7.18 -0.38
C TYR A 249 -22.04 7.26 0.15
N ASN A 250 -22.42 6.34 1.05
CA ASN A 250 -23.68 6.42 1.77
C ASN A 250 -23.63 7.58 2.77
N LYS A 251 -24.66 8.42 2.74
CA LYS A 251 -24.98 9.29 3.87
C LYS A 251 -25.68 8.39 4.90
N SER A 252 -24.98 7.96 5.94
CA SER A 252 -25.56 7.35 7.13
C SER A 252 -25.81 8.42 8.16
#